data_704e9a66e813d1a5cc6b721039dfe847
#
_entry.id   704e9a66e813d1a5cc6b721039dfe847
#
_cell.length_a   1.000
_cell.length_b   1.000
_cell.length_c   1.000
_cell.angle_alpha   90.00
_cell.angle_beta   90.00
_cell.angle_gamma   90.00
#
_symmetry.space_group_name_H-M   'P 1'
#
loop_
_entity.id
_entity.type
_entity.pdbx_description
1 polymer ?
#
loop_
_entity_poly.entity_id
_entity_poly.type
_entity_poly.pdbx_seq_one_letter_code
_entity_poly.pdbx_strand_id
1 'polypeptide(L)'
;MSNHMTIEQMWQKGNDARREAKALQRKLQTITDPDERKMLSQQMNELFALAKSLRDEAKHRHYQEESIEREFLNLQANLEDD
;
A
#
# COMPACT_ATOMS: atom_id res chain seq x y z
N MET A 1 -9.93 18.51 -10.85
CA MET A 1 -10.32 17.30 -10.11
C MET A 1 -9.11 16.75 -9.38
N SER A 2 -9.21 16.67 -8.08
CA SER A 2 -8.14 16.08 -7.31
C SER A 2 -8.27 14.57 -7.34
N ASN A 3 -7.27 13.91 -7.94
CA ASN A 3 -7.18 12.46 -7.95
C ASN A 3 -6.46 11.94 -6.72
N HIS A 4 -6.52 12.70 -5.63
CA HIS A 4 -5.84 12.31 -4.41
C HIS A 4 -6.65 11.27 -3.65
N MET A 5 -6.12 10.07 -3.59
CA MET A 5 -6.68 9.03 -2.75
C MET A 5 -6.34 9.33 -1.28
N THR A 6 -7.29 9.06 -0.40
CA THR A 6 -7.03 9.12 1.03
C THR A 6 -6.11 7.96 1.43
N ILE A 7 -5.47 8.09 2.59
CA ILE A 7 -4.63 7.01 3.16
C ILE A 7 -5.44 5.72 3.29
N GLU A 8 -6.67 5.83 3.75
CA GLU A 8 -7.57 4.70 3.90
C GLU A 8 -7.86 4.02 2.55
N GLN A 9 -8.11 4.83 1.51
CA GLN A 9 -8.33 4.30 0.16
C GLN A 9 -7.09 3.60 -0.38
N MET A 10 -5.91 4.12 -0.10
CA MET A 10 -4.64 3.48 -0.50
C MET A 10 -4.46 2.14 0.18
N TRP A 11 -4.72 2.07 1.48
CA TRP A 11 -4.67 0.81 2.23
C TRP A 11 -5.65 -0.21 1.68
N GLN A 12 -6.88 0.23 1.40
CA GLN A 12 -7.93 -0.64 0.88
C GLN A 12 -7.56 -1.18 -0.49
N LYS A 13 -7.11 -0.33 -1.41
CA LYS A 13 -6.67 -0.76 -2.74
C LYS A 13 -5.46 -1.68 -2.68
N GLY A 14 -4.51 -1.37 -1.81
CA GLY A 14 -3.34 -2.22 -1.59
C GLY A 14 -3.73 -3.59 -1.07
N ASN A 15 -4.66 -3.66 -0.14
CA ASN A 15 -5.15 -4.92 0.41
C ASN A 15 -5.92 -5.72 -0.64
N ASP A 16 -6.73 -5.07 -1.46
CA ASP A 16 -7.46 -5.72 -2.54
C ASP A 16 -6.50 -6.29 -3.59
N ALA A 17 -5.50 -5.52 -3.99
CA ALA A 17 -4.50 -5.98 -4.94
C ALA A 17 -3.72 -7.18 -4.39
N ARG A 18 -3.36 -7.14 -3.12
CA ARG A 18 -2.67 -8.24 -2.45
C ARG A 18 -3.53 -9.50 -2.40
N ARG A 19 -4.82 -9.33 -2.13
CA ARG A 19 -5.77 -10.44 -2.08
C ARG A 19 -5.89 -11.10 -3.45
N GLU A 20 -6.01 -10.31 -4.51
CA GLU A 20 -6.04 -10.82 -5.88
C GLU A 20 -4.74 -11.55 -6.23
N ALA A 21 -3.60 -10.99 -5.86
CA ALA A 21 -2.30 -11.62 -6.09
C ALA A 21 -2.20 -12.97 -5.40
N LYS A 22 -2.69 -13.07 -4.18
CA LYS A 22 -2.71 -14.34 -3.43
C LYS A 22 -3.65 -15.36 -4.07
N ALA A 23 -4.78 -14.91 -4.61
CA ALA A 23 -5.70 -15.78 -5.33
C ALA A 23 -5.05 -16.34 -6.59
N LEU A 24 -4.31 -15.51 -7.33
CA LEU A 24 -3.54 -15.96 -8.49
C LEU A 24 -2.43 -16.92 -8.11
N GLN A 25 -1.77 -16.69 -6.99
CA GLN A 25 -0.74 -17.59 -6.48
C GLN A 25 -1.30 -18.97 -6.21
N ARG A 26 -2.47 -19.07 -5.61
CA ARG A 26 -3.15 -20.36 -5.39
C ARG A 26 -3.52 -21.02 -6.70
N LYS A 27 -4.02 -20.25 -7.65
CA LYS A 27 -4.41 -20.75 -8.97
C LYS A 27 -3.20 -21.30 -9.72
N LEU A 28 -2.05 -20.65 -9.58
CA LEU A 28 -0.79 -21.09 -10.20
C LEU A 28 -0.38 -22.50 -9.77
N GLN A 29 -0.71 -22.89 -8.54
CA GLN A 29 -0.37 -24.22 -8.02
C GLN A 29 -1.12 -25.33 -8.76
N THR A 30 -2.26 -25.04 -9.37
CA THR A 30 -3.09 -26.01 -10.08
C THR A 30 -2.91 -25.98 -11.59
N ILE A 31 -2.23 -24.98 -12.13
CA ILE A 31 -2.04 -24.81 -13.57
C ILE A 31 -0.73 -25.44 -13.99
N THR A 32 -0.80 -26.30 -15.03
CA THR A 32 0.36 -27.02 -15.55
C THR A 32 0.88 -26.44 -16.86
N ASP A 33 0.07 -25.67 -17.60
CA ASP A 33 0.46 -25.07 -18.86
C ASP A 33 1.51 -23.97 -18.65
N PRO A 34 2.71 -24.07 -19.27
CA PRO A 34 3.78 -23.09 -19.07
C PRO A 34 3.42 -21.68 -19.50
N ASP A 35 2.66 -21.54 -20.57
CA ASP A 35 2.26 -20.21 -21.08
C ASP A 35 1.27 -19.53 -20.16
N GLU A 36 0.27 -20.27 -19.67
CA GLU A 36 -0.68 -19.76 -18.67
C GLU A 36 0.03 -19.42 -17.38
N ARG A 37 0.95 -20.27 -16.92
CA ARG A 37 1.71 -20.03 -15.70
C ARG A 37 2.52 -18.73 -15.80
N LYS A 38 3.14 -18.52 -16.95
CA LYS A 38 3.93 -17.30 -17.19
C LYS A 38 3.05 -16.06 -17.14
N MET A 39 1.89 -16.09 -17.79
CA MET A 39 0.96 -14.97 -17.84
C MET A 39 0.41 -14.64 -16.45
N LEU A 40 -0.04 -15.66 -15.72
CA LEU A 40 -0.58 -15.47 -14.37
C LEU A 40 0.49 -15.03 -13.38
N SER A 41 1.70 -15.55 -13.52
CA SER A 41 2.84 -15.14 -12.69
C SER A 41 3.16 -13.67 -12.89
N GLN A 42 3.11 -13.19 -14.13
CA GLN A 42 3.34 -11.79 -14.45
C GLN A 42 2.25 -10.90 -13.85
N GLN A 43 0.98 -11.30 -13.98
CA GLN A 43 -0.14 -10.57 -13.37
C GLN A 43 -0.01 -10.53 -11.85
N MET A 44 0.34 -11.65 -11.25
CA MET A 44 0.55 -11.75 -9.81
C MET A 44 1.64 -10.78 -9.35
N ASN A 45 2.77 -10.76 -10.05
CA ASN A 45 3.88 -9.87 -9.71
C ASN A 45 3.49 -8.40 -9.83
N GLU A 46 2.72 -8.05 -10.87
CA GLU A 46 2.21 -6.69 -11.05
C GLU A 46 1.29 -6.27 -9.91
N LEU A 47 0.41 -7.17 -9.46
CA LEU A 47 -0.50 -6.90 -8.35
C LEU A 47 0.25 -6.75 -7.03
N PHE A 48 1.27 -7.59 -6.77
CA PHE A 48 2.10 -7.45 -5.58
C PHE A 48 2.88 -6.14 -5.60
N ALA A 49 3.41 -5.75 -6.76
CA ALA A 49 4.13 -4.49 -6.90
C ALA A 49 3.20 -3.30 -6.64
N LEU A 50 1.97 -3.34 -7.17
CA LEU A 50 0.97 -2.31 -6.93
C LEU A 50 0.61 -2.23 -5.46
N ALA A 51 0.38 -3.36 -4.81
CA ALA A 51 0.06 -3.42 -3.39
C ALA A 51 1.17 -2.82 -2.55
N LYS A 52 2.41 -3.16 -2.85
CA LYS A 52 3.58 -2.62 -2.14
C LYS A 52 3.71 -1.12 -2.33
N SER A 53 3.55 -0.64 -3.56
CA SER A 53 3.63 0.78 -3.88
C SER A 53 2.58 1.59 -3.14
N LEU A 54 1.35 1.12 -3.11
CA LEU A 54 0.25 1.79 -2.41
C LEU A 54 0.47 1.81 -0.90
N ARG A 55 0.94 0.70 -0.35
CA ARG A 55 1.22 0.61 1.10
C ARG A 55 2.37 1.51 1.51
N ASP A 56 3.44 1.54 0.71
CA ASP A 56 4.58 2.41 0.99
C ASP A 56 4.19 3.88 0.93
N GLU A 57 3.39 4.27 -0.05
CA GLU A 57 2.89 5.63 -0.17
C GLU A 57 1.97 6.00 1.00
N ALA A 58 1.09 5.10 1.40
CA ALA A 58 0.21 5.32 2.55
C ALA A 58 1.02 5.49 3.83
N LYS A 59 2.03 4.67 4.04
CA LYS A 59 2.94 4.79 5.19
C LYS A 59 3.66 6.13 5.17
N HIS A 60 4.17 6.52 4.02
CA HIS A 60 4.90 7.79 3.88
C HIS A 60 4.02 8.97 4.27
N ARG A 61 2.80 9.02 3.79
CA ARG A 61 1.84 10.07 4.14
C ARG A 61 1.48 10.06 5.62
N HIS A 62 1.28 8.87 6.17
CA HIS A 62 0.98 8.72 7.58
C HIS A 62 2.12 9.26 8.46
N TYR A 63 3.36 8.94 8.11
CA TYR A 63 4.53 9.45 8.81
C TYR A 63 4.65 10.96 8.71
N GLN A 64 4.36 11.54 7.56
CA GLN A 64 4.39 12.98 7.41
C GLN A 64 3.35 13.67 8.30
N GLU A 65 2.13 13.14 8.35
CA GLU A 65 1.09 13.69 9.19
C GLU A 65 1.43 13.57 10.67
N GLU A 66 1.93 12.43 11.11
CA GLU A 66 2.39 12.24 12.49
C GLU A 66 3.55 13.16 12.85
N SER A 67 4.48 13.33 11.94
CA SER A 67 5.63 14.19 12.16
C SER A 67 5.22 15.64 12.37
N ILE A 68 4.27 16.12 11.57
CA ILE A 68 3.72 17.46 11.70
C ILE A 68 3.02 17.64 13.04
N GLU A 69 2.20 16.67 13.44
CA GLU A 69 1.52 16.68 14.73
C GLU A 69 2.51 16.70 15.90
N ARG A 70 3.57 15.89 15.83
CA ARG A 70 4.60 15.86 16.86
C ARG A 70 5.34 17.17 16.98
N GLU A 71 5.69 17.78 15.86
CA GLU A 71 6.34 19.09 15.87
C GLU A 71 5.45 20.14 16.50
N PHE A 72 4.17 20.12 16.17
CA PHE A 72 3.19 21.05 16.74
C PHE A 72 3.04 20.87 18.24
N LEU A 73 2.93 19.61 18.70
CA LEU A 73 2.84 19.31 20.12
C LEU A 73 4.11 19.69 20.88
N ASN A 74 5.28 19.49 20.29
CA ASN A 74 6.55 19.88 20.89
C ASN A 74 6.67 21.41 21.03
N LEU A 75 6.21 22.14 20.04
CA LEU A 75 6.17 23.59 20.10
C LEU A 75 5.26 24.11 21.21
N GLN A 76 4.09 23.48 21.38
CA GLN A 76 3.18 23.84 22.48
C GLN A 76 3.78 23.53 23.84
N ALA A 77 4.43 22.37 23.97
CA ALA A 77 5.08 21.99 25.21
C ALA A 77 6.19 22.97 25.60
N ASN A 78 6.98 23.42 24.61
CA ASN A 78 8.04 24.38 24.84
C ASN A 78 7.49 25.76 25.26
N LEU A 79 6.34 26.13 24.73
CA LEU A 79 5.69 27.41 25.10
C LEU A 79 5.09 27.36 26.50
N GLU A 80 4.65 26.18 26.96
CA GLU A 80 4.10 26.01 28.29
C GLU A 80 5.16 25.95 29.38
N ASP A 81 6.40 25.58 29.04
CA ASP A 81 7.50 25.41 29.99
C ASP A 81 8.17 26.74 30.40
N ASP A 82 7.71 27.84 29.89
CA ASP A 82 8.19 29.15 30.32
C ASP A 82 7.53 29.63 31.63
#